data_01900e318414828b6233de6654a50a69
#
_entry.id   01900e318414828b6233de6654a50a69
#
_cell.length_a   1.000
_cell.length_b   1.000
_cell.length_c   1.000
_cell.angle_alpha   90.00
_cell.angle_beta   90.00
_cell.angle_gamma   90.00
#
_symmetry.space_group_name_H-M   'P 1'
#
loop_
_entity.id
_entity.type
_entity.pdbx_description
1 polymer ?
#
loop_
_entity_poly.entity_id
_entity_poly.type
_entity_poly.pdbx_seq_one_letter_code
_entity_poly.pdbx_strand_id
1 'polypeptide(L)'
;MTAPLLTEIDHIAIAVHDLEAAIAYYRDTYGAEVEHREIVERDGVEEALLKVAQSYIQLLTPSRPDSTVAKYLEKKGEGLHHVGYRVADCAVALAAVKASGGKVLDDVPRPGSRGTTVAFIHPKTTFGTLVELVQE
;
A
#
# COMPACT_ATOMS: atom_id res chain seq x y z
N MET A 1 -27.78 -12.17 -1.44
CA MET A 1 -26.35 -12.25 -1.10
C MET A 1 -25.65 -11.02 -1.68
N THR A 2 -24.84 -10.35 -0.86
CA THR A 2 -24.12 -9.15 -1.28
C THR A 2 -22.82 -9.56 -1.98
N ALA A 3 -22.47 -8.87 -3.07
CA ALA A 3 -21.18 -9.07 -3.71
C ALA A 3 -20.04 -8.69 -2.74
N PRO A 4 -18.91 -9.38 -2.78
CA PRO A 4 -17.76 -9.03 -1.95
C PRO A 4 -17.29 -7.60 -2.21
N LEU A 5 -16.92 -6.89 -1.15
CA LEU A 5 -16.31 -5.57 -1.29
C LEU A 5 -14.90 -5.67 -1.85
N LEU A 6 -14.16 -6.70 -1.43
CA LEU A 6 -12.81 -6.95 -1.91
C LEU A 6 -12.87 -7.74 -3.21
N THR A 7 -12.21 -7.26 -4.24
CA THR A 7 -12.18 -7.93 -5.54
C THR A 7 -10.92 -8.75 -5.74
N GLU A 8 -9.79 -8.29 -5.19
CA GLU A 8 -8.51 -9.00 -5.25
C GLU A 8 -7.50 -8.34 -4.31
N ILE A 9 -6.36 -8.98 -4.11
CA ILE A 9 -5.23 -8.34 -3.44
C ILE A 9 -4.59 -7.41 -4.46
N ASP A 10 -4.57 -6.11 -4.15
CA ASP A 10 -3.95 -5.14 -5.05
C ASP A 10 -2.44 -5.21 -5.00
N HIS A 11 -1.88 -5.16 -3.79
CA HIS A 11 -0.42 -5.20 -3.61
C HIS A 11 -0.04 -5.59 -2.20
N ILE A 12 1.22 -6.01 -2.07
CA ILE A 12 1.92 -6.06 -0.78
C ILE A 12 3.03 -5.02 -0.83
N ALA A 13 3.19 -4.27 0.25
CA ALA A 13 4.15 -3.18 0.32
C ALA A 13 5.28 -3.53 1.28
N ILE A 14 6.50 -3.46 0.79
CA ILE A 14 7.71 -3.77 1.54
C ILE A 14 8.56 -2.51 1.65
N ALA A 15 8.86 -2.10 2.87
CA ALA A 15 9.72 -0.95 3.14
C ALA A 15 11.18 -1.38 3.07
N VAL A 16 11.98 -0.63 2.31
CA VAL A 16 13.40 -0.92 2.09
C VAL A 16 14.23 0.34 2.26
N HIS A 17 15.51 0.17 2.63
CA HIS A 17 16.44 1.30 2.73
C HIS A 17 16.93 1.76 1.36
N ASP A 18 17.26 0.81 0.48
CA ASP A 18 17.84 1.08 -0.84
C ASP A 18 16.90 0.54 -1.92
N LEU A 19 16.13 1.44 -2.52
CA LEU A 19 15.12 1.08 -3.51
C LEU A 19 15.76 0.45 -4.76
N GLU A 20 16.88 1.00 -5.23
CA GLU A 20 17.54 0.47 -6.43
C GLU A 20 18.06 -0.94 -6.21
N ALA A 21 18.63 -1.20 -5.04
CA ALA A 21 19.11 -2.55 -4.70
C ALA A 21 17.95 -3.55 -4.61
N ALA A 22 16.83 -3.13 -4.04
CA ALA A 22 15.63 -3.98 -3.95
C ALA A 22 15.04 -4.27 -5.33
N ILE A 23 14.94 -3.26 -6.19
CA ILE A 23 14.49 -3.43 -7.57
C ILE A 23 15.38 -4.43 -8.31
N ALA A 24 16.70 -4.27 -8.18
CA ALA A 24 17.66 -5.17 -8.83
C ALA A 24 17.50 -6.61 -8.34
N TYR A 25 17.31 -6.81 -7.05
CA TYR A 25 17.10 -8.15 -6.49
C TYR A 25 15.88 -8.84 -7.11
N TYR A 26 14.74 -8.15 -7.14
CA TYR A 26 13.49 -8.72 -7.69
C TYR A 26 13.59 -8.98 -9.18
N ARG A 27 14.23 -8.09 -9.92
CA ARG A 27 14.42 -8.24 -11.37
C ARG A 27 15.35 -9.43 -11.66
N ASP A 28 16.51 -9.47 -11.01
CA ASP A 28 17.56 -10.45 -11.32
C ASP A 28 17.23 -11.83 -10.78
N THR A 29 16.52 -11.91 -9.65
CA THR A 29 16.20 -13.18 -9.00
C THR A 29 14.89 -13.76 -9.50
N TYR A 30 13.84 -12.94 -9.60
CA TYR A 30 12.48 -13.41 -9.91
C TYR A 30 11.98 -13.01 -11.29
N GLY A 31 12.74 -12.21 -12.03
CA GLY A 31 12.28 -11.68 -13.31
C GLY A 31 11.15 -10.66 -13.19
N ALA A 32 10.94 -10.12 -12.00
CA ALA A 32 9.90 -9.13 -11.77
C ALA A 32 10.43 -7.75 -12.11
N GLU A 33 9.78 -7.07 -13.07
CA GLU A 33 10.23 -5.78 -13.54
C GLU A 33 9.31 -4.65 -13.06
N VAL A 34 9.90 -3.45 -12.94
CA VAL A 34 9.15 -2.26 -12.54
C VAL A 34 8.18 -1.89 -13.66
N GLU A 35 6.90 -1.77 -13.33
CA GLU A 35 5.87 -1.28 -14.24
C GLU A 35 5.58 0.19 -14.00
N HIS A 36 5.76 0.68 -12.77
CA HIS A 36 5.47 2.06 -12.41
C HIS A 36 6.40 2.51 -11.28
N ARG A 37 6.90 3.74 -11.37
CA ARG A 37 7.65 4.39 -10.29
C ARG A 37 7.05 5.76 -10.05
N GLU A 38 7.01 6.17 -8.79
CA GLU A 38 6.43 7.47 -8.44
C GLU A 38 7.00 7.93 -7.10
N ILE A 39 7.16 9.27 -6.97
CA ILE A 39 7.36 9.89 -5.67
C ILE A 39 6.00 10.43 -5.25
N VAL A 40 5.48 9.90 -4.14
CA VAL A 40 4.21 10.36 -3.58
C VAL A 40 4.54 11.39 -2.51
N GLU A 41 4.58 12.64 -2.92
CA GLU A 41 5.02 13.76 -2.08
C GLU A 41 4.24 13.87 -0.79
N ARG A 42 2.94 13.67 -0.86
CA ARG A 42 2.05 13.73 0.31
C ARG A 42 2.49 12.78 1.42
N ASP A 43 2.92 11.58 1.05
CA ASP A 43 3.30 10.54 2.00
C ASP A 43 4.80 10.52 2.26
N GLY A 44 5.59 11.28 1.50
CA GLY A 44 7.03 11.32 1.65
C GLY A 44 7.70 10.00 1.30
N VAL A 45 7.21 9.33 0.25
CA VAL A 45 7.75 8.04 -0.19
C VAL A 45 8.08 8.05 -1.66
N GLU A 46 9.08 7.27 -2.02
CA GLU A 46 9.35 6.85 -3.39
C GLU A 46 8.99 5.38 -3.49
N GLU A 47 8.26 5.02 -4.54
CA GLU A 47 7.79 3.66 -4.73
C GLU A 47 8.13 3.11 -6.10
N ALA A 48 8.24 1.78 -6.16
CA ALA A 48 8.29 1.02 -7.39
C ALA A 48 7.25 -0.10 -7.31
N LEU A 49 6.44 -0.23 -8.35
CA LEU A 49 5.42 -1.26 -8.47
C LEU A 49 5.87 -2.31 -9.48
N LEU A 50 5.99 -3.55 -9.04
CA LEU A 50 6.39 -4.68 -9.86
C LEU A 50 5.16 -5.56 -10.08
N LYS A 51 4.74 -5.72 -11.33
CA LYS A 51 3.52 -6.48 -11.65
C LYS A 51 3.74 -7.97 -11.46
N VAL A 52 2.82 -8.61 -10.73
CA VAL A 52 2.78 -10.06 -10.56
C VAL A 52 1.33 -10.48 -10.83
N ALA A 53 1.07 -10.98 -12.04
CA ALA A 53 -0.29 -11.28 -12.53
C ALA A 53 -1.19 -10.04 -12.38
N GLN A 54 -2.26 -10.10 -11.60
CA GLN A 54 -3.18 -8.97 -11.39
C GLN A 54 -2.80 -8.10 -10.19
N SER A 55 -1.75 -8.48 -9.47
CA SER A 55 -1.32 -7.81 -8.25
C SER A 55 0.02 -7.12 -8.44
N TYR A 56 0.48 -6.42 -7.40
CA TYR A 56 1.79 -5.77 -7.41
C TYR A 56 2.56 -6.10 -6.15
N ILE A 57 3.88 -6.15 -6.30
CA ILE A 57 4.79 -5.97 -5.17
C ILE A 57 5.17 -4.50 -5.20
N GLN A 58 4.92 -3.78 -4.10
CA GLN A 58 5.28 -2.39 -3.97
C GLN A 58 6.52 -2.29 -3.07
N LEU A 59 7.60 -1.75 -3.63
CA LEU A 59 8.81 -1.46 -2.86
C LEU A 59 8.79 0.01 -2.50
N LEU A 60 8.95 0.32 -1.21
CA LEU A 60 8.85 1.68 -0.68
C LEU A 60 10.15 2.11 -0.01
N THR A 61 10.56 3.33 -0.26
CA THR A 61 11.62 3.96 0.52
C THR A 61 11.19 5.40 0.86
N PRO A 62 11.64 5.96 2.01
CA PRO A 62 11.27 7.33 2.32
C PRO A 62 11.94 8.31 1.36
N SER A 63 11.20 9.33 0.92
CA SER A 63 11.75 10.42 0.11
C SER A 63 12.18 11.61 0.99
N ARG A 64 11.84 11.57 2.28
CA ARG A 64 12.27 12.58 3.26
C ARG A 64 12.28 11.97 4.67
N PRO A 65 13.12 12.52 5.59
CA PRO A 65 13.33 11.88 6.90
C PRO A 65 12.13 11.92 7.85
N ASP A 66 11.16 12.79 7.61
CA ASP A 66 9.97 12.91 8.47
C ASP A 66 8.78 12.08 8.01
N SER A 67 8.94 11.25 6.98
CA SER A 67 7.87 10.41 6.48
C SER A 67 7.54 9.27 7.46
N THR A 68 6.32 8.74 7.36
CA THR A 68 5.91 7.60 8.18
C THR A 68 6.72 6.35 7.86
N VAL A 69 7.14 6.17 6.60
CA VAL A 69 7.99 5.04 6.20
C VAL A 69 9.38 5.16 6.79
N ALA A 70 9.94 6.40 6.87
CA ALA A 70 11.24 6.61 7.53
C ALA A 70 11.17 6.20 8.99
N LYS A 71 10.11 6.59 9.69
CA LYS A 71 9.90 6.22 11.09
C LYS A 71 9.70 4.71 11.26
N TYR A 72 9.00 4.09 10.32
CA TYR A 72 8.79 2.64 10.32
C TYR A 72 10.13 1.91 10.19
N LEU A 73 10.96 2.30 9.22
CA LEU A 73 12.28 1.68 9.01
C LEU A 73 13.19 1.84 10.23
N GLU A 74 13.18 3.02 10.85
CA GLU A 74 13.97 3.28 12.05
C GLU A 74 13.54 2.39 13.21
N LYS A 75 12.23 2.20 13.38
CA LYS A 75 11.69 1.46 14.52
C LYS A 75 11.67 -0.05 14.29
N LYS A 76 11.35 -0.51 13.09
CA LYS A 76 11.11 -1.92 12.79
C LYS A 76 12.10 -2.52 11.79
N GLY A 77 12.85 -1.70 11.06
CA GLY A 77 13.72 -2.17 10.00
C GLY A 77 12.94 -2.50 8.72
N GLU A 78 13.64 -3.12 7.77
CA GLU A 78 13.03 -3.51 6.50
C GLU A 78 12.01 -4.63 6.69
N GLY A 79 10.96 -4.61 5.89
CA GLY A 79 9.95 -5.66 5.91
C GLY A 79 8.58 -5.20 5.42
N LEU A 80 7.59 -6.05 5.63
CA LEU A 80 6.21 -5.80 5.19
C LEU A 80 5.65 -4.58 5.92
N HIS A 81 5.26 -3.57 5.14
CA HIS A 81 4.69 -2.33 5.67
C HIS A 81 3.16 -2.37 5.68
N HIS A 82 2.55 -2.79 4.58
CA HIS A 82 1.10 -2.89 4.51
C HIS A 82 0.66 -3.81 3.37
N VAL A 83 -0.64 -4.12 3.37
CA VAL A 83 -1.30 -4.88 2.30
C VAL A 83 -2.40 -4.02 1.71
N GLY A 84 -2.46 -3.94 0.40
CA GLY A 84 -3.52 -3.25 -0.33
C GLY A 84 -4.58 -4.23 -0.81
N TYR A 85 -5.83 -3.96 -0.48
CA TYR A 85 -6.98 -4.71 -0.99
C TYR A 85 -7.66 -3.90 -2.09
N ARG A 86 -7.88 -4.50 -3.25
CA ARG A 86 -8.58 -3.83 -4.33
C ARG A 86 -10.08 -3.89 -4.09
N VAL A 87 -10.74 -2.75 -4.27
CA VAL A 87 -12.19 -2.60 -4.11
C VAL A 87 -12.75 -1.89 -5.35
N ALA A 88 -14.03 -2.15 -5.65
CA ALA A 88 -14.69 -1.48 -6.76
C ALA A 88 -14.97 -0.01 -6.44
N ASP A 89 -15.29 0.30 -5.17
CA ASP A 89 -15.63 1.65 -4.73
C ASP A 89 -15.06 1.86 -3.33
N CYS A 90 -14.04 2.72 -3.24
CA CYS A 90 -13.32 2.96 -2.00
C CYS A 90 -14.21 3.63 -0.94
N ALA A 91 -15.08 4.55 -1.33
CA ALA A 91 -15.97 5.23 -0.39
C ALA A 91 -16.97 4.23 0.24
N VAL A 92 -17.51 3.33 -0.56
CA VAL A 92 -18.44 2.29 -0.09
C VAL A 92 -17.72 1.34 0.86
N ALA A 93 -16.51 0.89 0.49
CA ALA A 93 -15.74 -0.02 1.33
C ALA A 93 -15.35 0.63 2.66
N LEU A 94 -14.92 1.90 2.62
CA LEU A 94 -14.56 2.65 3.83
C LEU A 94 -15.77 2.82 4.75
N ALA A 95 -16.94 3.14 4.18
CA ALA A 95 -18.18 3.25 4.94
C ALA A 95 -18.55 1.93 5.62
N ALA A 96 -18.34 0.81 4.94
CA ALA A 96 -18.59 -0.52 5.52
C ALA A 96 -17.68 -0.81 6.71
N VAL A 97 -16.41 -0.43 6.64
CA VAL A 97 -15.48 -0.58 7.77
C VAL A 97 -15.97 0.25 8.96
N LYS A 98 -16.35 1.50 8.74
CA LYS A 98 -16.88 2.36 9.81
C LYS A 98 -18.16 1.78 10.41
N ALA A 99 -19.09 1.31 9.57
CA ALA A 99 -20.35 0.73 10.02
C ALA A 99 -20.16 -0.52 10.86
N SER A 100 -19.08 -1.26 10.65
CA SER A 100 -18.75 -2.43 11.46
C SER A 100 -18.10 -2.09 12.80
N GLY A 101 -17.90 -0.80 13.11
CA GLY A 101 -17.21 -0.34 14.30
C GLY A 101 -15.70 -0.28 14.16
N GLY A 102 -15.18 -0.46 12.94
CA GLY A 102 -13.75 -0.42 12.68
C GLY A 102 -13.18 0.99 12.75
N LYS A 103 -11.94 1.09 13.21
CA LYS A 103 -11.18 2.35 13.20
C LYS A 103 -10.49 2.50 11.85
N VAL A 104 -10.45 3.73 11.36
CA VAL A 104 -9.79 4.07 10.10
C VAL A 104 -8.72 5.13 10.34
N LEU A 105 -7.74 5.18 9.44
CA LEU A 105 -6.73 6.25 9.44
C LEU A 105 -7.13 7.39 8.52
N ASP A 106 -7.78 7.07 7.40
CA ASP A 106 -8.35 8.07 6.50
C ASP A 106 -9.87 8.10 6.68
N ASP A 107 -10.40 9.25 7.04
CA ASP A 107 -11.84 9.40 7.26
C ASP A 107 -12.63 9.44 5.95
N VAL A 108 -11.97 9.90 4.90
CA VAL A 108 -12.51 9.94 3.53
C VAL A 108 -11.45 9.42 2.56
N PRO A 109 -11.85 8.87 1.41
CA PRO A 109 -10.88 8.45 0.39
C PRO A 109 -10.04 9.62 -0.11
N ARG A 110 -8.80 9.32 -0.49
CA ARG A 110 -7.87 10.31 -1.01
C ARG A 110 -7.12 9.76 -2.23
N PRO A 111 -6.49 10.65 -3.03
CA PRO A 111 -5.68 10.18 -4.16
C PRO A 111 -4.48 9.34 -3.70
N GLY A 112 -4.25 8.25 -4.38
CA GLY A 112 -3.07 7.39 -4.20
C GLY A 112 -2.16 7.45 -5.43
N SER A 113 -1.20 6.54 -5.48
CA SER A 113 -0.30 6.44 -6.63
C SER A 113 -1.04 5.91 -7.86
N ARG A 114 -0.44 6.05 -9.02
CA ARG A 114 -0.94 5.64 -10.35
C ARG A 114 -2.42 5.99 -10.62
N GLY A 115 -2.87 7.13 -10.07
CA GLY A 115 -4.25 7.60 -10.31
C GLY A 115 -5.31 6.84 -9.54
N THR A 116 -4.95 6.09 -8.50
CA THR A 116 -5.92 5.36 -7.68
C THR A 116 -6.58 6.25 -6.64
N THR A 117 -7.66 5.75 -6.04
CA THR A 117 -8.32 6.34 -4.87
C THR A 117 -8.15 5.37 -3.72
N VAL A 118 -7.63 5.85 -2.59
CA VAL A 118 -7.22 4.98 -1.49
C VAL A 118 -7.75 5.46 -0.14
N ALA A 119 -7.78 4.54 0.83
CA ALA A 119 -8.01 4.86 2.23
C ALA A 119 -7.33 3.80 3.11
N PHE A 120 -6.63 4.25 4.15
CA PHE A 120 -5.96 3.36 5.09
C PHE A 120 -6.86 3.03 6.27
N ILE A 121 -6.82 1.77 6.70
CA ILE A 121 -7.56 1.24 7.84
C ILE A 121 -6.59 1.06 9.01
N HIS A 122 -7.02 1.43 10.21
CA HIS A 122 -6.18 1.31 11.39
C HIS A 122 -5.82 -0.16 11.66
N PRO A 123 -4.56 -0.48 11.99
CA PRO A 123 -4.14 -1.87 12.22
C PRO A 123 -4.93 -2.61 13.29
N LYS A 124 -5.46 -1.91 14.29
CA LYS A 124 -6.30 -2.54 15.32
C LYS A 124 -7.56 -3.16 14.75
N THR A 125 -8.10 -2.60 13.68
CA THR A 125 -9.28 -3.13 12.99
C THR A 125 -8.94 -4.43 12.25
N THR A 126 -7.73 -4.51 11.71
CA THR A 126 -7.29 -5.57 10.81
C THR A 126 -6.23 -6.46 11.44
N PHE A 127 -6.36 -6.72 12.73
CA PHE A 127 -5.56 -7.71 13.47
C PHE A 127 -4.06 -7.45 13.44
N GLY A 128 -3.68 -6.19 13.53
CA GLY A 128 -2.27 -5.77 13.58
C GLY A 128 -1.64 -5.48 12.22
N THR A 129 -2.37 -5.67 11.13
CA THR A 129 -1.89 -5.42 9.78
C THR A 129 -2.41 -4.07 9.28
N LEU A 130 -1.53 -3.18 8.85
CA LEU A 130 -1.95 -1.96 8.16
C LEU A 130 -2.52 -2.36 6.80
N VAL A 131 -3.75 -1.94 6.53
CA VAL A 131 -4.47 -2.27 5.29
C VAL A 131 -4.80 -0.99 4.54
N GLU A 132 -4.62 -1.03 3.24
CA GLU A 132 -5.02 0.04 2.32
C GLU A 132 -6.14 -0.48 1.41
N LEU A 133 -7.24 0.27 1.33
CA LEU A 133 -8.27 0.00 0.32
C LEU A 133 -7.91 0.77 -0.94
N VAL A 134 -7.93 0.10 -2.09
CA VAL A 134 -7.45 0.66 -3.36
C VAL A 134 -8.51 0.52 -4.44
N GLN A 135 -8.94 1.66 -5.00
CA GLN A 135 -9.83 1.71 -6.14
C GLN A 135 -9.05 2.23 -7.35
N GLU A 136 -9.00 1.44 -8.41
CA GLU A 136 -8.39 1.85 -9.69
C GLU A 136 -9.28 2.78 -10.48
#